data_17d5957d606201db34e55e2c37dc9272
#
_entry.id   17d5957d606201db34e55e2c37dc9272
#
_cell.length_a   1.000
_cell.length_b   1.000
_cell.length_c   1.000
_cell.angle_alpha   90.00
_cell.angle_beta   90.00
_cell.angle_gamma   90.00
#
_symmetry.space_group_name_H-M   'P 1'
#
loop_
_entity.id
_entity.type
_entity.pdbx_description
1 polymer ?
#
loop_
_entity_poly.entity_id
_entity_poly.type
_entity_poly.pdbx_seq_one_letter_code
_entity_poly.pdbx_strand_id
1 'polypeptide(L)'
;MSTAAGAPQAASTVSWWREPTKDQWMAWIAGWLGWTLDAFDFTMFLLIMVPISKEFNVPLTDVAFVLSVTLWLRLLGAVTSGWIADRIGRKTPLMVSILLYSLCNFAAGFSPTFTVLFIFRGLLGLGMGGEWPAGAALAMESWPARSRGFMSGILQGSWSLGFLIASVIYGLLYNMIGWRGMLWIGILPALVVLYVRFFVKEPAVWAENRERQNTEGRQVHAPLLSIFKPGVLGNTVTACWWMISGFIVYYSINALFATHLQKDLGLSPGLVATPVALANLLAFLAMGFWGYLADRIGRRWSMIIPAAIAIVITPIYLLSHDLTIIIAGFTLQGLFGQAIYGQNPSYLAERFPTEVRATAGAFVYHSGAFVAGFIPLILTYIASGYGVGFGISMLIGTVFGAVSFIFALLIGPETKGTVLDPKVVLA
;
A
#
# COMPACT_ATOMS: atom_id res chain seq x y z
N MET A 1 15.01 8.31 24.97
CA MET A 1 15.51 6.90 24.80
C MET A 1 16.86 6.98 24.11
N SER A 2 17.94 6.62 24.80
CA SER A 2 19.29 6.55 24.23
C SER A 2 19.31 5.39 23.23
N THR A 3 19.49 5.69 21.95
CA THR A 3 19.78 4.70 20.91
C THR A 3 21.17 4.16 21.18
N ALA A 4 21.27 2.97 21.76
CA ALA A 4 22.51 2.20 21.72
C ALA A 4 22.84 1.96 20.24
N ALA A 5 23.80 2.74 19.73
CA ALA A 5 24.40 2.48 18.43
C ALA A 5 25.06 1.09 18.50
N GLY A 6 24.40 0.09 17.93
CA GLY A 6 24.95 -1.25 17.81
C GLY A 6 26.28 -1.18 17.09
N ALA A 7 27.28 -1.90 17.59
CA ALA A 7 28.58 -2.02 16.94
C ALA A 7 28.40 -2.38 15.45
N PRO A 8 29.23 -1.83 14.54
CA PRO A 8 29.12 -2.11 13.13
C PRO A 8 29.28 -3.64 12.92
N GLN A 9 28.20 -4.30 12.50
CA GLN A 9 28.27 -5.70 12.09
C GLN A 9 29.28 -5.80 10.96
N ALA A 10 30.28 -6.68 11.15
CA ALA A 10 31.26 -6.99 10.11
C ALA A 10 30.50 -7.30 8.81
N ALA A 11 30.88 -6.64 7.73
CA ALA A 11 30.23 -6.81 6.43
C ALA A 11 30.30 -8.31 6.07
N SER A 12 29.16 -9.00 6.07
CA SER A 12 29.11 -10.39 5.69
C SER A 12 29.56 -10.50 4.21
N THR A 13 30.47 -11.40 3.92
CA THR A 13 30.96 -11.70 2.55
C THR A 13 29.89 -12.42 1.71
N VAL A 14 28.78 -12.79 2.33
CA VAL A 14 27.67 -13.50 1.69
C VAL A 14 26.84 -12.53 0.85
N SER A 15 26.49 -12.92 -0.35
CA SER A 15 25.57 -12.15 -1.22
C SER A 15 24.20 -12.02 -0.57
N TRP A 16 23.57 -10.84 -0.66
CA TRP A 16 22.30 -10.50 0.01
C TRP A 16 21.16 -11.52 -0.23
N TRP A 17 21.12 -12.17 -1.41
CA TRP A 17 20.09 -13.20 -1.75
C TRP A 17 20.37 -14.58 -1.17
N ARG A 18 21.60 -14.83 -0.67
CA ARG A 18 21.99 -16.08 -0.02
C ARG A 18 21.94 -15.98 1.51
N GLU A 19 21.83 -14.77 2.03
CA GLU A 19 21.74 -14.52 3.47
C GLU A 19 20.42 -15.03 4.07
N PRO A 20 19.23 -14.82 3.42
CA PRO A 20 17.97 -15.29 3.97
C PRO A 20 17.83 -16.82 3.88
N THR A 21 17.25 -17.40 4.91
CA THR A 21 16.87 -18.82 4.92
C THR A 21 15.69 -19.09 3.99
N LYS A 22 15.44 -20.38 3.70
CA LYS A 22 14.28 -20.79 2.92
C LYS A 22 12.96 -20.33 3.56
N ASP A 23 12.83 -20.42 4.87
CA ASP A 23 11.61 -20.01 5.59
C ASP A 23 11.39 -18.49 5.47
N GLN A 24 12.45 -17.69 5.51
CA GLN A 24 12.39 -16.24 5.33
C GLN A 24 11.94 -15.86 3.89
N TRP A 25 12.45 -16.56 2.89
CA TRP A 25 11.98 -16.41 1.51
C TRP A 25 10.52 -16.78 1.36
N MET A 26 10.05 -17.90 1.95
CA MET A 26 8.66 -18.32 1.89
C MET A 26 7.73 -17.28 2.53
N ALA A 27 8.12 -16.72 3.67
CA ALA A 27 7.37 -15.67 4.37
C ALA A 27 7.29 -14.39 3.54
N TRP A 28 8.40 -13.96 2.93
CA TRP A 28 8.44 -12.77 2.09
C TRP A 28 7.59 -12.94 0.81
N ILE A 29 7.70 -14.08 0.14
CA ILE A 29 6.91 -14.39 -1.07
C ILE A 29 5.42 -14.40 -0.75
N ALA A 30 5.01 -14.87 0.43
CA ALA A 30 3.62 -14.84 0.86
C ALA A 30 3.06 -13.41 0.94
N GLY A 31 3.80 -12.49 1.58
CA GLY A 31 3.41 -11.08 1.63
C GLY A 31 3.40 -10.42 0.25
N TRP A 32 4.38 -10.73 -0.60
CA TRP A 32 4.48 -10.20 -1.95
C TRP A 32 3.33 -10.68 -2.85
N LEU A 33 2.99 -11.97 -2.80
CA LEU A 33 1.85 -12.53 -3.54
C LEU A 33 0.53 -11.94 -3.05
N GLY A 34 0.34 -11.85 -1.72
CA GLY A 34 -0.86 -11.26 -1.13
C GLY A 34 -1.08 -9.85 -1.65
N TRP A 35 -0.08 -8.98 -1.54
CA TRP A 35 -0.16 -7.59 -1.98
C TRP A 35 -0.35 -7.43 -3.50
N THR A 36 0.27 -8.30 -4.31
CA THR A 36 0.05 -8.34 -5.76
C THR A 36 -1.40 -8.67 -6.10
N LEU A 37 -1.97 -9.66 -5.43
CA LEU A 37 -3.32 -10.12 -5.70
C LEU A 37 -4.39 -9.22 -5.11
N ASP A 38 -4.09 -8.51 -4.01
CA ASP A 38 -4.93 -7.43 -3.48
C ASP A 38 -5.07 -6.30 -4.52
N ALA A 39 -3.95 -5.86 -5.09
CA ALA A 39 -3.93 -4.88 -6.18
C ALA A 39 -4.66 -5.36 -7.44
N PHE A 40 -4.52 -6.63 -7.77
CA PHE A 40 -5.23 -7.27 -8.87
C PHE A 40 -6.75 -7.17 -8.71
N ASP A 41 -7.29 -7.60 -7.56
CA ASP A 41 -8.73 -7.58 -7.28
C ASP A 41 -9.28 -6.15 -7.21
N PHE A 42 -8.54 -5.22 -6.61
CA PHE A 42 -8.90 -3.82 -6.57
C PHE A 42 -9.00 -3.21 -7.97
N THR A 43 -8.00 -3.45 -8.81
CA THR A 43 -7.93 -2.93 -10.18
C THR A 43 -8.99 -3.53 -11.06
N MET A 44 -9.26 -4.83 -10.91
CA MET A 44 -10.30 -5.51 -11.68
C MET A 44 -11.66 -4.82 -11.53
N PHE A 45 -12.01 -4.42 -10.30
CA PHE A 45 -13.26 -3.69 -10.07
C PHE A 45 -13.28 -2.33 -10.77
N LEU A 46 -12.16 -1.60 -10.78
CA LEU A 46 -12.06 -0.32 -11.48
C LEU A 46 -12.37 -0.46 -12.98
N LEU A 47 -11.90 -1.54 -13.58
CA LEU A 47 -12.08 -1.77 -15.02
C LEU A 47 -13.51 -2.16 -15.40
N ILE A 48 -14.29 -2.71 -14.46
CA ILE A 48 -15.65 -3.20 -14.71
C ILE A 48 -16.76 -2.27 -14.19
N MET A 49 -16.44 -1.10 -13.66
CA MET A 49 -17.44 -0.16 -13.10
C MET A 49 -18.51 0.23 -14.09
N VAL A 50 -18.15 0.53 -15.35
CA VAL A 50 -19.08 0.95 -16.39
C VAL A 50 -20.08 -0.14 -16.77
N PRO A 51 -19.65 -1.39 -17.04
CA PRO A 51 -20.58 -2.51 -17.25
C PRO A 51 -21.55 -2.74 -16.10
N ILE A 52 -21.07 -2.65 -14.84
CA ILE A 52 -21.90 -2.78 -13.63
C ILE A 52 -22.97 -1.69 -13.59
N SER A 53 -22.58 -0.43 -13.80
CA SER A 53 -23.51 0.72 -13.86
C SER A 53 -24.61 0.50 -14.89
N LYS A 54 -24.26 0.01 -16.08
CA LYS A 54 -25.22 -0.26 -17.17
C LYS A 54 -26.17 -1.41 -16.85
N GLU A 55 -25.66 -2.52 -16.31
CA GLU A 55 -26.48 -3.72 -16.05
C GLU A 55 -27.49 -3.50 -14.92
N PHE A 56 -27.07 -2.82 -13.84
CA PHE A 56 -27.98 -2.51 -12.72
C PHE A 56 -28.76 -1.21 -12.89
N ASN A 57 -28.54 -0.49 -14.00
CA ASN A 57 -29.17 0.80 -14.31
C ASN A 57 -29.03 1.80 -13.13
N VAL A 58 -27.82 1.89 -12.58
CA VAL A 58 -27.47 2.82 -11.50
C VAL A 58 -26.44 3.84 -12.01
N PRO A 59 -26.42 5.08 -11.46
CA PRO A 59 -25.42 6.06 -11.79
C PRO A 59 -23.99 5.53 -11.56
N LEU A 60 -23.04 5.92 -12.39
CA LEU A 60 -21.64 5.54 -12.21
C LEU A 60 -21.08 6.06 -10.89
N THR A 61 -21.61 7.17 -10.38
CA THR A 61 -21.30 7.73 -9.06
C THR A 61 -21.59 6.74 -7.92
N ASP A 62 -22.68 5.98 -8.03
CA ASP A 62 -23.06 4.99 -7.01
C ASP A 62 -22.08 3.80 -7.04
N VAL A 63 -21.68 3.37 -8.25
CA VAL A 63 -20.64 2.33 -8.40
C VAL A 63 -19.30 2.85 -7.88
N ALA A 64 -18.95 4.13 -8.11
CA ALA A 64 -17.75 4.73 -7.53
C ALA A 64 -17.83 4.83 -6.00
N PHE A 65 -19.01 5.07 -5.44
CA PHE A 65 -19.22 5.09 -3.99
C PHE A 65 -18.94 3.73 -3.33
N VAL A 66 -19.14 2.62 -4.05
CA VAL A 66 -18.74 1.28 -3.60
C VAL A 66 -17.24 1.23 -3.28
N LEU A 67 -16.38 1.88 -4.10
CA LEU A 67 -14.94 1.96 -3.82
C LEU A 67 -14.63 2.74 -2.56
N SER A 68 -15.31 3.87 -2.35
CA SER A 68 -15.12 4.68 -1.14
C SER A 68 -15.45 3.87 0.12
N VAL A 69 -16.58 3.17 0.12
CA VAL A 69 -16.99 2.31 1.23
C VAL A 69 -15.99 1.16 1.43
N THR A 70 -15.51 0.55 0.35
CA THR A 70 -14.48 -0.49 0.42
C THR A 70 -13.22 0.05 1.11
N LEU A 71 -12.74 1.25 0.73
CA LEU A 71 -11.55 1.88 1.33
C LEU A 71 -11.75 2.24 2.81
N TRP A 72 -12.93 2.73 3.19
CA TRP A 72 -13.21 3.07 4.59
C TRP A 72 -13.28 1.83 5.47
N LEU A 73 -13.92 0.77 5.00
CA LEU A 73 -14.00 -0.50 5.73
C LEU A 73 -12.64 -1.21 5.81
N ARG A 74 -11.71 -0.93 4.90
CA ARG A 74 -10.31 -1.41 5.01
C ARG A 74 -9.64 -0.96 6.31
N LEU A 75 -9.90 0.25 6.80
CA LEU A 75 -9.34 0.71 8.07
C LEU A 75 -9.80 -0.17 9.24
N LEU A 76 -11.09 -0.52 9.29
CA LEU A 76 -11.64 -1.41 10.34
C LEU A 76 -11.05 -2.82 10.23
N GLY A 77 -11.01 -3.37 9.01
CA GLY A 77 -10.41 -4.67 8.75
C GLY A 77 -8.93 -4.72 9.11
N ALA A 78 -8.18 -3.67 8.78
CA ALA A 78 -6.76 -3.56 9.07
C ALA A 78 -6.48 -3.54 10.57
N VAL A 79 -7.18 -2.68 11.31
CA VAL A 79 -6.98 -2.55 12.77
C VAL A 79 -7.33 -3.85 13.49
N THR A 80 -8.44 -4.49 13.12
CA THR A 80 -8.84 -5.80 13.69
C THR A 80 -7.84 -6.89 13.37
N SER A 81 -7.40 -6.99 12.12
CA SER A 81 -6.42 -8.00 11.69
C SER A 81 -5.05 -7.75 12.31
N GLY A 82 -4.59 -6.50 12.39
CA GLY A 82 -3.34 -6.14 13.05
C GLY A 82 -3.34 -6.51 14.53
N TRP A 83 -4.46 -6.24 15.23
CA TRP A 83 -4.64 -6.65 16.62
C TRP A 83 -4.60 -8.17 16.80
N ILE A 84 -5.25 -8.91 15.92
CA ILE A 84 -5.22 -10.38 15.91
C ILE A 84 -3.79 -10.86 15.60
N ALA A 85 -3.11 -10.23 14.62
CA ALA A 85 -1.77 -10.60 14.20
C ALA A 85 -0.72 -10.42 15.33
N ASP A 86 -0.84 -9.40 16.14
CA ASP A 86 0.04 -9.20 17.29
C ASP A 86 -0.20 -10.24 18.40
N ARG A 87 -1.41 -10.79 18.50
CA ARG A 87 -1.80 -11.76 19.53
C ARG A 87 -1.53 -13.23 19.18
N ILE A 88 -1.91 -13.64 17.96
CA ILE A 88 -1.92 -15.07 17.58
C ILE A 88 -0.95 -15.41 16.45
N GLY A 89 -0.24 -14.42 15.91
CA GLY A 89 0.71 -14.57 14.81
C GLY A 89 0.25 -13.90 13.51
N ARG A 90 1.21 -13.71 12.60
CA ARG A 90 1.01 -12.97 11.34
C ARG A 90 0.31 -13.84 10.28
N LYS A 91 0.58 -15.13 10.30
CA LYS A 91 0.13 -16.12 9.31
C LYS A 91 -1.40 -16.27 9.29
N THR A 92 -2.01 -16.45 10.45
CA THR A 92 -3.46 -16.74 10.56
C THR A 92 -4.31 -15.57 10.05
N PRO A 93 -4.12 -14.31 10.50
CA PRO A 93 -4.91 -13.19 9.98
C PRO A 93 -4.64 -12.94 8.49
N LEU A 94 -3.42 -13.17 7.98
CA LEU A 94 -3.14 -13.09 6.55
C LEU A 94 -3.99 -14.09 5.76
N MET A 95 -4.05 -15.36 6.19
CA MET A 95 -4.88 -16.37 5.53
C MET A 95 -6.37 -16.04 5.56
N VAL A 96 -6.88 -15.59 6.73
CA VAL A 96 -8.29 -15.23 6.90
C VAL A 96 -8.64 -14.03 6.02
N SER A 97 -7.78 -13.02 5.96
CA SER A 97 -7.96 -11.83 5.13
C SER A 97 -8.04 -12.19 3.65
N ILE A 98 -7.07 -12.96 3.14
CA ILE A 98 -7.04 -13.40 1.73
C ILE A 98 -8.28 -14.23 1.40
N LEU A 99 -8.64 -15.17 2.26
CA LEU A 99 -9.82 -16.02 2.04
C LEU A 99 -11.11 -15.20 2.01
N LEU A 100 -11.27 -14.28 2.97
CA LEU A 100 -12.46 -13.43 3.08
C LEU A 100 -12.65 -12.56 1.84
N TYR A 101 -11.61 -11.81 1.42
CA TYR A 101 -11.79 -10.93 0.26
C TYR A 101 -11.95 -11.72 -1.04
N SER A 102 -11.25 -12.86 -1.20
CA SER A 102 -11.39 -13.70 -2.39
C SER A 102 -12.80 -14.29 -2.51
N LEU A 103 -13.37 -14.82 -1.41
CA LEU A 103 -14.73 -15.35 -1.39
C LEU A 103 -15.78 -14.25 -1.63
N CYS A 104 -15.60 -13.08 -1.02
CA CYS A 104 -16.50 -11.94 -1.23
C CYS A 104 -16.46 -11.44 -2.68
N ASN A 105 -15.26 -11.40 -3.30
CA ASN A 105 -15.12 -11.01 -4.70
C ASN A 105 -15.79 -12.01 -5.64
N PHE A 106 -15.55 -13.30 -5.41
CA PHE A 106 -16.19 -14.37 -6.16
C PHE A 106 -17.72 -14.33 -6.02
N ALA A 107 -18.23 -14.19 -4.78
CA ALA A 107 -19.66 -14.10 -4.50
C ALA A 107 -20.30 -12.84 -5.14
N ALA A 108 -19.58 -11.72 -5.19
CA ALA A 108 -20.03 -10.49 -5.85
C ALA A 108 -20.35 -10.71 -7.34
N GLY A 109 -19.67 -11.64 -8.01
CA GLY A 109 -19.96 -12.02 -9.40
C GLY A 109 -21.33 -12.69 -9.60
N PHE A 110 -21.96 -13.22 -8.55
CA PHE A 110 -23.30 -13.80 -8.58
C PHE A 110 -24.39 -12.83 -8.10
N SER A 111 -24.07 -11.58 -7.83
CA SER A 111 -25.02 -10.61 -7.27
C SER A 111 -26.22 -10.40 -8.20
N PRO A 112 -27.46 -10.65 -7.73
CA PRO A 112 -28.68 -10.40 -8.51
C PRO A 112 -29.10 -8.94 -8.53
N THR A 113 -28.64 -8.15 -7.55
CA THR A 113 -28.95 -6.71 -7.40
C THR A 113 -27.69 -5.92 -7.04
N PHE A 114 -27.71 -4.62 -7.33
CA PHE A 114 -26.63 -3.71 -6.95
C PHE A 114 -26.39 -3.68 -5.43
N THR A 115 -27.45 -3.77 -4.61
CA THR A 115 -27.34 -3.81 -3.14
C THR A 115 -26.53 -5.02 -2.67
N VAL A 116 -26.76 -6.20 -3.24
CA VAL A 116 -26.01 -7.41 -2.89
C VAL A 116 -24.54 -7.27 -3.28
N LEU A 117 -24.26 -6.73 -4.46
CA LEU A 117 -22.90 -6.41 -4.91
C LEU A 117 -22.23 -5.42 -3.91
N PHE A 118 -22.93 -4.37 -3.53
CA PHE A 118 -22.46 -3.36 -2.57
C PHE A 118 -22.07 -3.99 -1.22
N ILE A 119 -22.91 -4.90 -0.70
CA ILE A 119 -22.62 -5.61 0.56
C ILE A 119 -21.37 -6.47 0.45
N PHE A 120 -21.24 -7.28 -0.61
CA PHE A 120 -20.06 -8.10 -0.81
C PHE A 120 -18.78 -7.27 -1.00
N ARG A 121 -18.86 -6.13 -1.67
CA ARG A 121 -17.74 -5.20 -1.82
C ARG A 121 -17.36 -4.52 -0.50
N GLY A 122 -18.33 -4.23 0.36
CA GLY A 122 -18.06 -3.76 1.72
C GLY A 122 -17.34 -4.81 2.58
N LEU A 123 -17.83 -6.06 2.59
CA LEU A 123 -17.19 -7.18 3.28
C LEU A 123 -15.80 -7.48 2.73
N LEU A 124 -15.62 -7.39 1.41
CA LEU A 124 -14.31 -7.48 0.76
C LEU A 124 -13.36 -6.42 1.31
N GLY A 125 -13.82 -5.17 1.50
CA GLY A 125 -13.01 -4.11 2.09
C GLY A 125 -12.48 -4.47 3.48
N LEU A 126 -13.30 -5.09 4.33
CA LEU A 126 -12.85 -5.61 5.63
C LEU A 126 -11.75 -6.67 5.46
N GLY A 127 -11.90 -7.60 4.52
CA GLY A 127 -10.91 -8.63 4.23
C GLY A 127 -9.60 -8.02 3.73
N MET A 128 -9.65 -7.21 2.69
CA MET A 128 -8.47 -6.55 2.10
C MET A 128 -7.69 -5.70 3.10
N GLY A 129 -8.40 -5.06 4.05
CA GLY A 129 -7.75 -4.26 5.09
C GLY A 129 -6.75 -5.05 5.92
N GLY A 130 -7.06 -6.31 6.21
CA GLY A 130 -6.21 -7.15 7.05
C GLY A 130 -5.01 -7.79 6.36
N GLU A 131 -4.98 -7.81 5.03
CA GLU A 131 -3.92 -8.44 4.25
C GLU A 131 -2.59 -7.70 4.42
N TRP A 132 -2.55 -6.40 4.10
CA TRP A 132 -1.31 -5.63 4.07
C TRP A 132 -0.56 -5.62 5.42
N PRO A 133 -1.19 -5.31 6.58
CA PRO A 133 -0.45 -5.26 7.84
C PRO A 133 0.12 -6.62 8.27
N ALA A 134 -0.62 -7.71 8.05
CA ALA A 134 -0.15 -9.05 8.36
C ALA A 134 0.94 -9.51 7.41
N GLY A 135 0.78 -9.26 6.09
CA GLY A 135 1.75 -9.61 5.05
C GLY A 135 3.04 -8.80 5.14
N ALA A 136 2.93 -7.49 5.35
CA ALA A 136 4.10 -6.62 5.51
C ALA A 136 4.89 -6.95 6.79
N ALA A 137 4.21 -7.19 7.92
CA ALA A 137 4.85 -7.60 9.15
C ALA A 137 5.54 -8.97 8.98
N LEU A 138 4.84 -9.96 8.40
CA LEU A 138 5.39 -11.29 8.11
C LEU A 138 6.66 -11.20 7.27
N ALA A 139 6.63 -10.43 6.19
CA ALA A 139 7.75 -10.26 5.27
C ALA A 139 8.93 -9.52 5.92
N MET A 140 8.68 -8.38 6.57
CA MET A 140 9.75 -7.53 7.10
C MET A 140 10.36 -8.04 8.40
N GLU A 141 9.58 -8.69 9.26
CA GLU A 141 10.09 -9.35 10.48
C GLU A 141 10.94 -10.58 10.16
N SER A 142 10.66 -11.23 9.04
CA SER A 142 11.43 -12.39 8.58
C SER A 142 12.71 -11.99 7.83
N TRP A 143 12.80 -10.79 7.26
CA TRP A 143 13.89 -10.41 6.35
C TRP A 143 15.10 -9.79 7.05
N PRO A 144 16.36 -10.17 6.66
CA PRO A 144 17.57 -9.59 7.21
C PRO A 144 17.64 -8.07 7.06
N ALA A 145 18.16 -7.37 8.09
CA ALA A 145 18.20 -5.90 8.14
C ALA A 145 19.00 -5.27 6.98
N ARG A 146 20.04 -5.96 6.51
CA ARG A 146 20.98 -5.49 5.48
C ARG A 146 20.33 -5.15 4.14
N SER A 147 19.32 -5.93 3.72
CA SER A 147 18.63 -5.77 2.43
C SER A 147 17.12 -5.56 2.59
N ARG A 148 16.67 -5.21 3.80
CA ARG A 148 15.24 -5.04 4.09
C ARG A 148 14.62 -3.90 3.30
N GLY A 149 15.35 -2.81 3.07
CA GLY A 149 14.89 -1.69 2.25
C GLY A 149 14.67 -2.07 0.80
N PHE A 150 15.63 -2.80 0.19
CA PHE A 150 15.49 -3.30 -1.17
C PHE A 150 14.26 -4.20 -1.33
N MET A 151 14.08 -5.15 -0.42
CA MET A 151 12.98 -6.10 -0.47
C MET A 151 11.63 -5.46 -0.08
N SER A 152 11.66 -4.43 0.74
CA SER A 152 10.50 -3.56 1.00
C SER A 152 10.04 -2.86 -0.28
N GLY A 153 10.98 -2.32 -1.05
CA GLY A 153 10.71 -1.69 -2.34
C GLY A 153 10.05 -2.64 -3.34
N ILE A 154 10.58 -3.86 -3.48
CA ILE A 154 10.01 -4.88 -4.37
C ILE A 154 8.63 -5.33 -3.87
N LEU A 155 8.45 -5.50 -2.55
CA LEU A 155 7.16 -5.86 -1.96
C LEU A 155 6.12 -4.78 -2.25
N GLN A 156 6.44 -3.53 -2.00
CA GLN A 156 5.49 -2.42 -2.21
C GLN A 156 5.23 -2.19 -3.71
N GLY A 157 6.25 -2.36 -4.56
CA GLY A 157 6.12 -2.27 -6.03
C GLY A 157 5.18 -3.31 -6.63
N SER A 158 4.93 -4.42 -5.94
CA SER A 158 4.02 -5.46 -6.44
C SER A 158 2.56 -5.00 -6.61
N TRP A 159 2.18 -3.88 -5.98
CA TRP A 159 0.92 -3.20 -6.27
C TRP A 159 0.80 -2.82 -7.75
N SER A 160 1.83 -2.19 -8.32
CA SER A 160 1.86 -1.86 -9.75
C SER A 160 1.87 -3.09 -10.66
N LEU A 161 2.48 -4.18 -10.21
CA LEU A 161 2.45 -5.47 -10.92
C LEU A 161 1.05 -6.08 -10.92
N GLY A 162 0.34 -6.05 -9.79
CA GLY A 162 -1.06 -6.49 -9.70
C GLY A 162 -1.97 -5.70 -10.64
N PHE A 163 -1.76 -4.39 -10.73
CA PHE A 163 -2.46 -3.51 -11.68
C PHE A 163 -2.22 -3.93 -13.13
N LEU A 164 -0.97 -4.21 -13.50
CA LEU A 164 -0.60 -4.68 -14.83
C LEU A 164 -1.24 -6.02 -15.15
N ILE A 165 -1.16 -7.00 -14.25
CA ILE A 165 -1.75 -8.34 -14.43
C ILE A 165 -3.26 -8.23 -14.62
N ALA A 166 -3.96 -7.43 -13.80
CA ALA A 166 -5.40 -7.21 -13.94
C ALA A 166 -5.77 -6.61 -15.30
N SER A 167 -5.01 -5.63 -15.77
CA SER A 167 -5.23 -4.98 -17.07
C SER A 167 -5.04 -5.96 -18.23
N VAL A 168 -4.02 -6.81 -18.18
CA VAL A 168 -3.77 -7.85 -19.20
C VAL A 168 -4.89 -8.88 -19.19
N ILE A 169 -5.27 -9.40 -18.04
CA ILE A 169 -6.34 -10.40 -17.91
C ILE A 169 -7.68 -9.81 -18.37
N TYR A 170 -7.97 -8.56 -18.01
CA TYR A 170 -9.16 -7.86 -18.51
C TYR A 170 -9.16 -7.77 -20.03
N GLY A 171 -8.07 -7.33 -20.65
CA GLY A 171 -7.95 -7.22 -22.09
C GLY A 171 -8.13 -8.55 -22.85
N LEU A 172 -7.67 -9.66 -22.25
CA LEU A 172 -7.75 -10.99 -22.87
C LEU A 172 -9.11 -11.65 -22.68
N LEU A 173 -9.70 -11.55 -21.50
CA LEU A 173 -10.82 -12.39 -21.10
C LEU A 173 -12.17 -11.66 -21.02
N TYR A 174 -12.19 -10.33 -20.88
CA TYR A 174 -13.44 -9.60 -20.64
C TYR A 174 -14.53 -9.86 -21.69
N ASN A 175 -14.16 -9.90 -22.97
CA ASN A 175 -15.11 -10.15 -24.06
C ASN A 175 -15.68 -11.58 -24.05
N MET A 176 -15.02 -12.51 -23.37
CA MET A 176 -15.44 -13.92 -23.30
C MET A 176 -16.34 -14.19 -22.08
N ILE A 177 -16.01 -13.61 -20.92
CA ILE A 177 -16.64 -13.96 -19.64
C ILE A 177 -17.40 -12.81 -18.98
N GLY A 178 -17.30 -11.59 -19.56
CA GLY A 178 -17.97 -10.39 -19.04
C GLY A 178 -17.49 -9.97 -17.65
N TRP A 179 -18.12 -8.93 -17.08
CA TRP A 179 -17.71 -8.38 -15.79
C TRP A 179 -17.92 -9.34 -14.61
N ARG A 180 -18.93 -10.21 -14.67
CA ARG A 180 -19.17 -11.23 -13.64
C ARG A 180 -18.04 -12.26 -13.60
N GLY A 181 -17.63 -12.73 -14.78
CA GLY A 181 -16.47 -13.62 -14.91
C GLY A 181 -15.17 -13.00 -14.40
N MET A 182 -14.99 -11.68 -14.57
CA MET A 182 -13.84 -10.97 -14.01
C MET A 182 -13.83 -11.04 -12.48
N LEU A 183 -14.98 -10.93 -11.80
CA LEU A 183 -15.08 -11.11 -10.35
C LEU A 183 -14.88 -12.57 -9.91
N TRP A 184 -15.30 -13.55 -10.73
CA TRP A 184 -15.06 -14.97 -10.42
C TRP A 184 -13.56 -15.32 -10.43
N ILE A 185 -12.77 -14.71 -11.29
CA ILE A 185 -11.30 -14.88 -11.30
C ILE A 185 -10.70 -14.43 -9.94
N GLY A 186 -11.34 -13.52 -9.23
CA GLY A 186 -10.95 -13.09 -7.89
C GLY A 186 -10.98 -14.17 -6.80
N ILE A 187 -11.32 -15.41 -7.12
CA ILE A 187 -11.13 -16.57 -6.24
C ILE A 187 -9.66 -17.08 -6.25
N LEU A 188 -8.88 -16.75 -7.28
CA LEU A 188 -7.52 -17.26 -7.42
C LEU A 188 -6.60 -16.91 -6.25
N PRO A 189 -6.68 -15.71 -5.62
CA PRO A 189 -5.92 -15.40 -4.41
C PRO A 189 -6.12 -16.42 -3.28
N ALA A 190 -7.28 -17.08 -3.19
CA ALA A 190 -7.51 -18.12 -2.18
C ALA A 190 -6.50 -19.30 -2.30
N LEU A 191 -5.90 -19.53 -3.46
CA LEU A 191 -4.83 -20.53 -3.61
C LEU A 191 -3.57 -20.16 -2.82
N VAL A 192 -3.31 -18.86 -2.61
CA VAL A 192 -2.19 -18.39 -1.77
C VAL A 192 -2.39 -18.80 -0.31
N VAL A 193 -3.64 -18.94 0.14
CA VAL A 193 -3.94 -19.42 1.48
C VAL A 193 -3.36 -20.83 1.70
N LEU A 194 -3.46 -21.72 0.70
CA LEU A 194 -2.87 -23.04 0.76
C LEU A 194 -1.34 -22.95 0.84
N TYR A 195 -0.74 -22.09 0.01
CA TYR A 195 0.70 -21.84 0.07
C TYR A 195 1.13 -21.35 1.47
N VAL A 196 0.45 -20.34 2.02
CA VAL A 196 0.75 -19.82 3.36
C VAL A 196 0.56 -20.91 4.42
N ARG A 197 -0.50 -21.71 4.32
CA ARG A 197 -0.80 -22.78 5.28
C ARG A 197 0.32 -23.80 5.38
N PHE A 198 0.85 -24.27 4.26
CA PHE A 198 1.76 -25.40 4.22
C PHE A 198 3.24 -25.02 4.23
N PHE A 199 3.60 -23.85 3.69
CA PHE A 199 5.01 -23.50 3.46
C PHE A 199 5.53 -22.33 4.31
N VAL A 200 4.64 -21.53 4.93
CA VAL A 200 5.05 -20.35 5.68
C VAL A 200 5.08 -20.63 7.17
N LYS A 201 6.14 -20.19 7.85
CA LYS A 201 6.29 -20.18 9.30
C LYS A 201 6.09 -18.78 9.86
N GLU A 202 5.75 -18.69 11.15
CA GLU A 202 5.73 -17.41 11.86
C GLU A 202 7.16 -16.84 11.96
N PRO A 203 7.33 -15.49 11.94
CA PRO A 203 8.62 -14.86 12.14
C PRO A 203 9.22 -15.21 13.51
N ALA A 204 10.51 -15.57 13.54
CA ALA A 204 11.20 -15.92 14.79
C ALA A 204 11.13 -14.78 15.81
N VAL A 205 11.29 -13.53 15.37
CA VAL A 205 11.21 -12.33 16.22
C VAL A 205 9.85 -12.24 16.94
N TRP A 206 8.77 -12.56 16.24
CA TRP A 206 7.44 -12.59 16.85
C TRP A 206 7.29 -13.74 17.84
N ALA A 207 7.73 -14.95 17.45
CA ALA A 207 7.60 -16.15 18.28
C ALA A 207 8.36 -15.99 19.61
N GLU A 208 9.61 -15.54 19.55
CA GLU A 208 10.43 -15.27 20.74
C GLU A 208 9.82 -14.17 21.63
N ASN A 209 9.33 -13.08 21.03
CA ASN A 209 8.68 -12.03 21.79
C ASN A 209 7.40 -12.56 22.48
N ARG A 210 6.63 -13.38 21.80
CA ARG A 210 5.40 -13.97 22.34
C ARG A 210 5.67 -14.95 23.49
N GLU A 211 6.67 -15.81 23.35
CA GLU A 211 7.11 -16.71 24.41
C GLU A 211 7.54 -15.92 25.65
N ARG A 212 8.32 -14.87 25.45
CA ARG A 212 8.74 -13.99 26.51
C ARG A 212 7.59 -13.29 27.22
N GLN A 213 6.62 -12.73 26.47
CA GLN A 213 5.40 -12.14 27.06
C GLN A 213 4.64 -13.14 27.94
N ASN A 214 4.56 -14.42 27.51
CA ASN A 214 3.90 -15.45 28.29
C ASN A 214 4.66 -15.79 29.57
N THR A 215 5.99 -15.88 29.48
CA THR A 215 6.86 -16.20 30.61
C THR A 215 6.91 -15.09 31.66
N GLU A 216 6.96 -13.82 31.20
CA GLU A 216 7.02 -12.64 32.07
C GLU A 216 5.63 -12.17 32.53
N GLY A 217 4.54 -12.75 32.04
CA GLY A 217 3.17 -12.33 32.36
C GLY A 217 2.81 -10.91 31.84
N ARG A 218 3.54 -10.40 30.84
CA ARG A 218 3.42 -9.02 30.32
C ARG A 218 2.72 -8.95 28.97
N GLN A 219 1.57 -9.58 28.85
CA GLN A 219 0.82 -9.56 27.57
C GLN A 219 0.23 -8.19 27.29
N VAL A 220 0.41 -7.70 26.06
CA VAL A 220 -0.26 -6.47 25.58
C VAL A 220 -1.69 -6.81 25.19
N HIS A 221 -2.65 -6.51 26.06
CA HIS A 221 -4.07 -6.83 25.84
C HIS A 221 -4.74 -5.91 24.82
N ALA A 222 -4.32 -4.64 24.72
CA ALA A 222 -4.91 -3.64 23.87
C ALA A 222 -3.83 -2.94 22.98
N PRO A 223 -3.27 -3.63 21.96
CA PRO A 223 -2.21 -3.08 21.12
C PRO A 223 -2.58 -1.73 20.47
N LEU A 224 -3.84 -1.54 20.04
CA LEU A 224 -4.29 -0.28 19.46
C LEU A 224 -4.21 0.88 20.47
N LEU A 225 -4.62 0.69 21.70
CA LEU A 225 -4.51 1.73 22.72
C LEU A 225 -3.03 1.97 23.12
N SER A 226 -2.22 0.93 23.03
CA SER A 226 -0.81 0.99 23.39
C SER A 226 0.01 1.87 22.46
N ILE A 227 -0.36 2.02 21.19
CA ILE A 227 0.35 2.91 20.25
C ILE A 227 0.11 4.41 20.56
N PHE A 228 -0.88 4.73 21.40
CA PHE A 228 -1.18 6.09 21.85
C PHE A 228 -0.63 6.42 23.25
N LYS A 229 0.08 5.50 23.89
CA LYS A 229 0.77 5.77 25.16
C LYS A 229 1.86 6.83 25.00
N PRO A 230 2.18 7.62 26.04
CA PRO A 230 3.14 8.74 25.96
C PRO A 230 4.49 8.37 25.33
N GLY A 231 5.03 7.17 25.61
CA GLY A 231 6.32 6.71 25.08
C GLY A 231 6.31 6.38 23.57
N VAL A 232 5.14 6.16 22.96
CA VAL A 232 4.97 5.76 21.56
C VAL A 232 4.20 6.78 20.74
N LEU A 233 3.40 7.64 21.40
CA LEU A 233 2.49 8.58 20.77
C LEU A 233 3.19 9.47 19.73
N GLY A 234 4.34 10.06 20.05
CA GLY A 234 5.07 10.93 19.13
C GLY A 234 5.49 10.17 17.85
N ASN A 235 5.87 8.91 18.00
CA ASN A 235 6.19 8.04 16.87
C ASN A 235 4.95 7.71 16.02
N THR A 236 3.83 7.42 16.68
CA THR A 236 2.55 7.15 16.01
C THR A 236 2.04 8.37 15.25
N VAL A 237 2.04 9.55 15.86
CA VAL A 237 1.58 10.80 15.23
C VAL A 237 2.42 11.15 14.02
N THR A 238 3.76 11.10 14.14
CA THR A 238 4.66 11.41 13.01
C THR A 238 4.57 10.34 11.91
N ALA A 239 4.29 9.09 12.25
CA ALA A 239 4.05 8.02 11.27
C ALA A 239 2.73 8.22 10.52
N CYS A 240 1.64 8.56 11.23
CA CYS A 240 0.35 8.89 10.60
C CYS A 240 0.47 10.12 9.70
N TRP A 241 1.14 11.17 10.16
CA TRP A 241 1.36 12.38 9.37
C TRP A 241 2.12 12.06 8.08
N TRP A 242 3.23 11.34 8.17
CA TRP A 242 3.99 10.89 7.01
C TRP A 242 3.12 10.08 6.05
N MET A 243 2.37 9.10 6.55
CA MET A 243 1.54 8.23 5.71
C MET A 243 0.38 8.98 5.05
N ILE A 244 -0.35 9.81 5.81
CA ILE A 244 -1.43 10.66 5.27
C ILE A 244 -0.89 11.56 4.16
N SER A 245 0.25 12.23 4.39
CA SER A 245 0.88 13.10 3.39
C SER A 245 1.27 12.33 2.13
N GLY A 246 1.82 11.12 2.28
CA GLY A 246 2.11 10.23 1.16
C GLY A 246 0.86 9.91 0.35
N PHE A 247 -0.22 9.50 0.99
CA PHE A 247 -1.49 9.22 0.31
C PHE A 247 -2.07 10.46 -0.40
N ILE A 248 -1.93 11.66 0.18
CA ILE A 248 -2.29 12.90 -0.50
C ILE A 248 -1.50 13.03 -1.82
N VAL A 249 -0.18 12.80 -1.80
CA VAL A 249 0.65 12.82 -3.02
C VAL A 249 0.13 11.83 -4.06
N TYR A 250 -0.05 10.57 -3.66
CA TYR A 250 -0.46 9.50 -4.58
C TYR A 250 -1.79 9.79 -5.26
N TYR A 251 -2.81 10.13 -4.47
CA TYR A 251 -4.15 10.37 -5.01
C TYR A 251 -4.22 11.69 -5.78
N SER A 252 -3.44 12.71 -5.40
CA SER A 252 -3.33 13.95 -6.18
C SER A 252 -2.69 13.74 -7.55
N ILE A 253 -1.72 12.83 -7.66
CA ILE A 253 -1.08 12.49 -8.93
C ILE A 253 -1.99 11.60 -9.79
N ASN A 254 -2.63 10.58 -9.20
CA ASN A 254 -3.21 9.48 -9.97
C ASN A 254 -4.74 9.60 -10.16
N ALA A 255 -5.48 10.14 -9.16
CA ALA A 255 -6.93 10.02 -9.15
C ALA A 255 -7.64 10.79 -10.26
N LEU A 256 -7.13 11.96 -10.62
CA LEU A 256 -7.77 12.85 -11.60
C LEU A 256 -6.94 13.04 -12.88
N PHE A 257 -5.81 12.35 -13.03
CA PHE A 257 -4.95 12.54 -14.20
C PHE A 257 -5.67 12.22 -15.52
N ALA A 258 -6.39 11.11 -15.56
CA ALA A 258 -7.21 10.77 -16.72
C ALA A 258 -8.30 11.83 -17.01
N THR A 259 -8.91 12.37 -15.95
CA THR A 259 -9.92 13.44 -16.06
C THR A 259 -9.30 14.73 -16.58
N HIS A 260 -8.12 15.11 -16.09
CA HIS A 260 -7.35 16.25 -16.57
C HIS A 260 -7.07 16.13 -18.09
N LEU A 261 -6.53 14.99 -18.53
CA LEU A 261 -6.23 14.76 -19.94
C LEU A 261 -7.48 14.83 -20.83
N GLN A 262 -8.61 14.29 -20.37
CA GLN A 262 -9.83 14.25 -21.15
C GLN A 262 -10.61 15.56 -21.12
N LYS A 263 -10.72 16.21 -19.95
CA LYS A 263 -11.58 17.41 -19.79
C LYS A 263 -10.82 18.70 -20.03
N ASP A 264 -9.60 18.85 -19.53
CA ASP A 264 -8.82 20.09 -19.68
C ASP A 264 -8.13 20.14 -21.06
N LEU A 265 -7.67 18.97 -21.58
CA LEU A 265 -6.90 18.90 -22.82
C LEU A 265 -7.65 18.25 -24.00
N GLY A 266 -8.87 17.72 -23.77
CA GLY A 266 -9.69 17.13 -24.82
C GLY A 266 -9.13 15.84 -25.44
N LEU A 267 -8.22 15.12 -24.77
CA LEU A 267 -7.58 13.93 -25.30
C LEU A 267 -8.52 12.72 -25.28
N SER A 268 -8.37 11.84 -26.28
CA SER A 268 -9.14 10.60 -26.34
C SER A 268 -8.71 9.60 -25.26
N PRO A 269 -9.61 8.74 -24.76
CA PRO A 269 -9.30 7.74 -23.73
C PRO A 269 -8.13 6.82 -24.08
N GLY A 270 -7.94 6.49 -25.36
CA GLY A 270 -6.83 5.65 -25.83
C GLY A 270 -5.45 6.29 -25.62
N LEU A 271 -5.35 7.61 -25.74
CA LEU A 271 -4.10 8.33 -25.51
C LEU A 271 -3.76 8.45 -24.00
N VAL A 272 -4.76 8.36 -23.13
CA VAL A 272 -4.60 8.42 -21.67
C VAL A 272 -3.96 7.16 -21.12
N ALA A 273 -4.21 6.00 -21.70
CA ALA A 273 -3.75 4.72 -21.21
C ALA A 273 -2.21 4.58 -21.23
N THR A 274 -1.56 5.12 -22.24
CA THR A 274 -0.11 4.99 -22.45
C THR A 274 0.73 5.61 -21.31
N PRO A 275 0.56 6.90 -20.93
CA PRO A 275 1.34 7.48 -19.85
C PRO A 275 1.09 6.78 -18.50
N VAL A 276 -0.14 6.35 -18.24
CA VAL A 276 -0.49 5.63 -17.01
C VAL A 276 0.21 4.27 -16.94
N ALA A 277 0.21 3.50 -18.03
CA ALA A 277 0.89 2.20 -18.09
C ALA A 277 2.41 2.34 -17.91
N LEU A 278 3.04 3.29 -18.60
CA LEU A 278 4.47 3.55 -18.49
C LEU A 278 4.86 4.00 -17.08
N ALA A 279 4.09 4.92 -16.48
CA ALA A 279 4.34 5.40 -15.13
C ALA A 279 4.28 4.25 -14.09
N ASN A 280 3.30 3.34 -14.19
CA ASN A 280 3.18 2.20 -13.28
C ASN A 280 4.33 1.18 -13.47
N LEU A 281 4.73 0.91 -14.71
CA LEU A 281 5.89 0.04 -14.99
C LEU A 281 7.17 0.61 -14.38
N LEU A 282 7.41 1.91 -14.58
CA LEU A 282 8.59 2.56 -14.00
C LEU A 282 8.49 2.69 -12.48
N ALA A 283 7.31 2.88 -11.91
CA ALA A 283 7.11 2.88 -10.47
C ALA A 283 7.52 1.56 -9.83
N PHE A 284 7.14 0.42 -10.43
CA PHE A 284 7.58 -0.90 -9.96
C PHE A 284 9.11 -1.01 -9.89
N LEU A 285 9.80 -0.65 -10.98
CA LEU A 285 11.26 -0.71 -11.03
C LEU A 285 11.92 0.28 -10.06
N ALA A 286 11.36 1.49 -9.99
CA ALA A 286 11.87 2.56 -9.14
C ALA A 286 11.74 2.24 -7.64
N MET A 287 10.66 1.60 -7.20
CA MET A 287 10.50 1.21 -5.80
C MET A 287 11.61 0.24 -5.36
N GLY A 288 12.01 -0.71 -6.21
CA GLY A 288 13.16 -1.57 -5.97
C GLY A 288 14.48 -0.77 -5.90
N PHE A 289 14.71 0.14 -6.87
CA PHE A 289 15.90 0.99 -6.89
C PHE A 289 16.03 1.89 -5.65
N TRP A 290 14.97 2.63 -5.30
CA TRP A 290 14.94 3.48 -4.11
C TRP A 290 15.03 2.65 -2.83
N GLY A 291 14.50 1.42 -2.84
CA GLY A 291 14.66 0.45 -1.76
C GLY A 291 16.13 0.06 -1.55
N TYR A 292 16.84 -0.26 -2.62
CA TYR A 292 18.28 -0.53 -2.56
C TYR A 292 19.08 0.70 -2.06
N LEU A 293 18.70 1.87 -2.52
CA LEU A 293 19.33 3.11 -2.08
C LEU A 293 19.05 3.39 -0.61
N ALA A 294 17.86 3.04 -0.10
CA ALA A 294 17.48 3.18 1.31
C ALA A 294 18.37 2.39 2.27
N ASP A 295 18.87 1.24 1.84
CA ASP A 295 19.84 0.46 2.62
C ASP A 295 21.22 1.14 2.69
N ARG A 296 21.50 2.11 1.79
CA ARG A 296 22.77 2.85 1.72
C ARG A 296 22.69 4.25 2.33
N ILE A 297 21.71 5.06 1.93
CA ILE A 297 21.60 6.49 2.35
C ILE A 297 20.63 6.70 3.49
N GLY A 298 19.87 5.66 3.90
CA GLY A 298 18.85 5.74 4.94
C GLY A 298 17.43 5.77 4.40
N ARG A 299 16.47 5.39 5.28
CA ARG A 299 15.05 5.32 4.93
C ARG A 299 14.48 6.68 4.60
N ARG A 300 14.81 7.68 5.39
CA ARG A 300 14.29 9.05 5.23
C ARG A 300 14.74 9.67 3.91
N TRP A 301 16.04 9.66 3.63
CA TRP A 301 16.57 10.29 2.41
C TRP A 301 16.13 9.61 1.14
N SER A 302 15.97 8.29 1.14
CA SER A 302 15.43 7.55 -0.01
C SER A 302 13.97 7.86 -0.34
N MET A 303 13.24 8.48 0.58
CA MET A 303 11.88 8.99 0.37
C MET A 303 11.84 10.50 0.14
N ILE A 304 12.69 11.29 0.83
CA ILE A 304 12.75 12.75 0.70
C ILE A 304 13.22 13.17 -0.70
N ILE A 305 14.29 12.56 -1.20
CA ILE A 305 14.86 12.94 -2.50
C ILE A 305 13.85 12.75 -3.63
N PRO A 306 13.20 11.58 -3.81
CA PRO A 306 12.22 11.42 -4.86
C PRO A 306 10.98 12.30 -4.67
N ALA A 307 10.56 12.59 -3.44
CA ALA A 307 9.47 13.52 -3.17
C ALA A 307 9.81 14.96 -3.60
N ALA A 308 11.04 15.41 -3.32
CA ALA A 308 11.50 16.72 -3.75
C ALA A 308 11.60 16.84 -5.29
N ILE A 309 12.09 15.80 -5.96
CA ILE A 309 12.12 15.75 -7.42
C ILE A 309 10.69 15.74 -8.01
N ALA A 310 9.76 15.01 -7.39
CA ALA A 310 8.36 14.98 -7.80
C ALA A 310 7.71 16.38 -7.76
N ILE A 311 8.04 17.23 -6.77
CA ILE A 311 7.56 18.62 -6.71
C ILE A 311 7.99 19.40 -7.95
N VAL A 312 9.24 19.21 -8.41
CA VAL A 312 9.79 19.93 -9.57
C VAL A 312 9.19 19.40 -10.89
N ILE A 313 8.96 18.11 -11.00
CA ILE A 313 8.41 17.48 -12.21
C ILE A 313 6.91 17.80 -12.39
N THR A 314 6.17 17.85 -11.30
CA THR A 314 4.69 17.99 -11.33
C THR A 314 4.20 19.18 -12.18
N PRO A 315 4.69 20.42 -12.03
CA PRO A 315 4.21 21.54 -12.86
C PRO A 315 4.59 21.38 -14.34
N ILE A 316 5.68 20.70 -14.66
CA ILE A 316 6.17 20.55 -16.03
C ILE A 316 5.15 19.80 -16.88
N TYR A 317 4.57 18.70 -16.37
CA TYR A 317 3.59 17.94 -17.15
C TYR A 317 2.13 18.35 -16.92
N LEU A 318 1.76 18.85 -15.73
CA LEU A 318 0.38 19.26 -15.45
C LEU A 318 0.00 20.60 -16.08
N LEU A 319 0.97 21.47 -16.33
CA LEU A 319 0.72 22.77 -16.98
C LEU A 319 1.07 22.78 -18.48
N SER A 320 1.58 21.66 -19.00
CA SER A 320 1.91 21.53 -20.42
C SER A 320 0.66 21.18 -21.25
N HIS A 321 0.67 21.63 -22.52
CA HIS A 321 -0.27 21.21 -23.56
C HIS A 321 0.39 20.29 -24.60
N ASP A 322 1.70 20.08 -24.50
CA ASP A 322 2.44 19.15 -25.36
C ASP A 322 2.31 17.72 -24.84
N LEU A 323 1.74 16.85 -25.67
CA LEU A 323 1.50 15.45 -25.30
C LEU A 323 2.80 14.70 -24.97
N THR A 324 3.90 15.02 -25.64
CA THR A 324 5.21 14.39 -25.39
C THR A 324 5.73 14.75 -24.00
N ILE A 325 5.63 16.03 -23.62
CA ILE A 325 6.03 16.52 -22.29
C ILE A 325 5.13 15.89 -21.21
N ILE A 326 3.83 15.79 -21.47
CA ILE A 326 2.88 15.17 -20.53
C ILE A 326 3.22 13.69 -20.32
N ILE A 327 3.43 12.92 -21.40
CA ILE A 327 3.78 11.50 -21.32
C ILE A 327 5.12 11.33 -20.59
N ALA A 328 6.14 12.05 -21.00
CA ALA A 328 7.47 11.96 -20.39
C ALA A 328 7.45 12.38 -18.92
N GLY A 329 6.81 13.50 -18.59
CA GLY A 329 6.74 14.01 -17.22
C GLY A 329 5.94 13.10 -16.29
N PHE A 330 4.78 12.60 -16.73
CA PHE A 330 4.00 11.65 -15.93
C PHE A 330 4.71 10.30 -15.76
N THR A 331 5.43 9.86 -16.78
CA THR A 331 6.27 8.65 -16.72
C THR A 331 7.41 8.83 -15.70
N LEU A 332 8.08 9.98 -15.70
CA LEU A 332 9.08 10.35 -14.69
C LEU A 332 8.45 10.46 -13.29
N GLN A 333 7.21 10.90 -13.18
CA GLN A 333 6.48 10.92 -11.91
C GLN A 333 6.31 9.51 -11.32
N GLY A 334 6.22 8.47 -12.16
CA GLY A 334 6.30 7.07 -11.71
C GLY A 334 7.61 6.74 -11.03
N LEU A 335 8.75 7.22 -11.56
CA LEU A 335 10.09 7.00 -10.99
C LEU A 335 10.31 7.70 -9.64
N PHE A 336 9.62 8.80 -9.37
CA PHE A 336 9.86 9.64 -8.21
C PHE A 336 8.62 9.76 -7.31
N GLY A 337 7.51 10.30 -7.80
CA GLY A 337 6.33 10.55 -6.97
C GLY A 337 5.62 9.29 -6.46
N GLN A 338 5.68 8.18 -7.18
CA GLN A 338 5.15 6.90 -6.72
C GLN A 338 6.19 6.08 -5.94
N ALA A 339 7.47 6.29 -6.21
CA ALA A 339 8.56 5.53 -5.58
C ALA A 339 8.71 5.81 -4.07
N ILE A 340 8.17 6.92 -3.55
CA ILE A 340 8.16 7.28 -2.13
C ILE A 340 7.54 6.19 -1.25
N TYR A 341 6.70 5.31 -1.83
CA TYR A 341 6.04 4.21 -1.11
C TYR A 341 6.93 3.00 -0.86
N GLY A 342 8.02 2.84 -1.60
CA GLY A 342 8.86 1.65 -1.53
C GLY A 342 9.37 1.30 -0.11
N GLN A 343 9.47 2.29 0.77
CA GLN A 343 9.95 2.10 2.14
C GLN A 343 8.85 1.88 3.17
N ASN A 344 7.57 1.94 2.79
CA ASN A 344 6.48 1.83 3.75
C ASN A 344 6.56 0.56 4.62
N PRO A 345 6.75 -0.66 4.06
CA PRO A 345 6.83 -1.87 4.87
C PRO A 345 8.02 -1.86 5.83
N SER A 346 9.22 -1.51 5.36
CA SER A 346 10.43 -1.52 6.18
C SER A 346 10.41 -0.42 7.24
N TYR A 347 10.06 0.80 6.85
CA TYR A 347 10.07 1.95 7.75
C TYR A 347 9.04 1.80 8.86
N LEU A 348 7.83 1.27 8.56
CA LEU A 348 6.83 0.98 9.59
C LEU A 348 7.27 -0.17 10.51
N ALA A 349 7.81 -1.26 9.95
CA ALA A 349 8.28 -2.38 10.76
C ALA A 349 9.43 -1.98 11.71
N GLU A 350 10.31 -1.07 11.28
CA GLU A 350 11.46 -0.59 12.05
C GLU A 350 11.09 0.46 13.12
N ARG A 351 9.92 1.10 13.02
CA ARG A 351 9.47 2.16 13.94
C ARG A 351 8.78 1.66 15.19
N PHE A 352 8.20 0.45 15.15
CA PHE A 352 7.36 -0.03 16.23
C PHE A 352 7.88 -1.34 16.83
N PRO A 353 7.79 -1.50 18.17
CA PRO A 353 8.16 -2.76 18.83
C PRO A 353 7.27 -3.91 18.36
N THR A 354 7.81 -5.13 18.42
CA THR A 354 7.16 -6.36 17.90
C THR A 354 5.77 -6.61 18.49
N GLU A 355 5.56 -6.17 19.75
CA GLU A 355 4.30 -6.35 20.49
C GLU A 355 3.08 -5.66 19.86
N VAL A 356 3.29 -4.57 19.11
CA VAL A 356 2.24 -3.74 18.53
C VAL A 356 2.49 -3.44 17.05
N ARG A 357 3.48 -4.05 16.43
CA ARG A 357 3.97 -3.69 15.08
C ARG A 357 2.90 -3.86 14.01
N ALA A 358 2.18 -4.97 14.01
CA ALA A 358 1.14 -5.20 13.03
C ALA A 358 -0.05 -4.25 13.23
N THR A 359 -0.47 -4.03 14.47
CA THR A 359 -1.53 -3.06 14.82
C THR A 359 -1.14 -1.62 14.45
N ALA A 360 0.10 -1.22 14.77
CA ALA A 360 0.61 0.12 14.45
C ALA A 360 0.71 0.32 12.93
N GLY A 361 1.28 -0.65 12.22
CA GLY A 361 1.34 -0.63 10.75
C GLY A 361 -0.03 -0.57 10.11
N ALA A 362 -0.98 -1.36 10.61
CA ALA A 362 -2.37 -1.36 10.19
C ALA A 362 -3.03 0.02 10.35
N PHE A 363 -2.96 0.59 11.55
CA PHE A 363 -3.56 1.87 11.86
C PHE A 363 -2.92 3.00 11.06
N VAL A 364 -1.59 3.08 11.05
CA VAL A 364 -0.85 4.15 10.36
C VAL A 364 -1.10 4.10 8.84
N TYR A 365 -0.96 2.95 8.21
CA TYR A 365 -1.15 2.83 6.76
C TYR A 365 -2.58 3.16 6.34
N HIS A 366 -3.56 2.58 7.02
CA HIS A 366 -4.96 2.76 6.63
C HIS A 366 -5.58 4.08 7.13
N SER A 367 -4.98 4.79 8.07
CA SER A 367 -5.34 6.19 8.35
C SER A 367 -5.04 7.08 7.15
N GLY A 368 -3.93 6.85 6.46
CA GLY A 368 -3.62 7.50 5.18
C GLY A 368 -4.63 7.14 4.10
N ALA A 369 -4.95 5.85 3.93
CA ALA A 369 -5.93 5.39 2.95
C ALA A 369 -7.34 5.94 3.21
N PHE A 370 -7.73 6.08 4.48
CA PHE A 370 -9.02 6.67 4.87
C PHE A 370 -9.12 8.14 4.42
N VAL A 371 -8.10 8.94 4.72
CA VAL A 371 -8.04 10.35 4.29
C VAL A 371 -7.98 10.45 2.76
N ALA A 372 -7.29 9.53 2.10
CA ALA A 372 -7.20 9.48 0.65
C ALA A 372 -8.55 9.38 -0.05
N GLY A 373 -9.55 8.75 0.57
CA GLY A 373 -10.90 8.68 0.03
C GLY A 373 -11.57 10.04 -0.20
N PHE A 374 -11.11 11.10 0.46
CA PHE A 374 -11.63 12.46 0.31
C PHE A 374 -10.85 13.29 -0.73
N ILE A 375 -9.64 12.91 -1.09
CA ILE A 375 -8.76 13.72 -1.95
C ILE A 375 -9.36 13.99 -3.33
N PRO A 376 -9.89 12.99 -4.06
CA PRO A 376 -10.52 13.27 -5.35
C PRO A 376 -11.68 14.26 -5.27
N LEU A 377 -12.47 14.18 -4.18
CA LEU A 377 -13.60 15.10 -3.96
C LEU A 377 -13.11 16.53 -3.73
N ILE A 378 -12.09 16.70 -2.87
CA ILE A 378 -11.49 18.01 -2.56
C ILE A 378 -10.90 18.62 -3.83
N LEU A 379 -10.12 17.84 -4.59
CA LEU A 379 -9.48 18.33 -5.81
C LEU A 379 -10.51 18.68 -6.90
N THR A 380 -11.57 17.89 -7.03
CA THR A 380 -12.66 18.19 -7.97
C THR A 380 -13.40 19.47 -7.56
N TYR A 381 -13.65 19.67 -6.27
CA TYR A 381 -14.24 20.89 -5.75
C TYR A 381 -13.35 22.12 -6.05
N ILE A 382 -12.04 22.00 -5.83
CA ILE A 382 -11.08 23.08 -6.15
C ILE A 382 -11.12 23.36 -7.67
N ALA A 383 -11.02 22.30 -8.50
CA ALA A 383 -10.99 22.44 -9.96
C ALA A 383 -12.24 23.13 -10.52
N SER A 384 -13.43 22.69 -10.07
CA SER A 384 -14.72 23.14 -10.59
C SER A 384 -15.25 24.39 -9.88
N GLY A 385 -15.08 24.45 -8.53
CA GLY A 385 -15.61 25.53 -7.71
C GLY A 385 -14.87 26.86 -7.88
N TYR A 386 -13.55 26.78 -8.10
CA TYR A 386 -12.72 27.97 -8.38
C TYR A 386 -12.39 28.15 -9.84
N GLY A 387 -12.81 27.23 -10.72
CA GLY A 387 -12.58 27.33 -12.17
C GLY A 387 -11.12 27.23 -12.61
N VAL A 388 -10.24 26.67 -11.75
CA VAL A 388 -8.80 26.59 -12.02
C VAL A 388 -8.41 25.37 -12.88
N GLY A 389 -9.34 24.45 -13.15
CA GLY A 389 -9.10 23.22 -13.89
C GLY A 389 -8.44 22.12 -13.04
N PHE A 390 -8.42 20.91 -13.60
CA PHE A 390 -7.92 19.73 -12.90
C PHE A 390 -6.39 19.74 -12.75
N GLY A 391 -5.64 20.24 -13.75
CA GLY A 391 -4.18 20.31 -13.71
C GLY A 391 -3.67 21.14 -12.54
N ILE A 392 -4.20 22.34 -12.32
CA ILE A 392 -3.81 23.21 -11.19
C ILE A 392 -4.26 22.62 -9.86
N SER A 393 -5.46 22.06 -9.79
CA SER A 393 -5.96 21.39 -8.58
C SER A 393 -5.04 20.22 -8.14
N MET A 394 -4.64 19.37 -9.09
CA MET A 394 -3.69 18.27 -8.86
C MET A 394 -2.31 18.78 -8.46
N LEU A 395 -1.82 19.86 -9.07
CA LEU A 395 -0.54 20.49 -8.71
C LEU A 395 -0.55 20.96 -7.26
N ILE A 396 -1.58 21.67 -6.83
CA ILE A 396 -1.75 22.12 -5.45
C ILE A 396 -1.72 20.94 -4.49
N GLY A 397 -2.51 19.89 -4.74
CA GLY A 397 -2.57 18.70 -3.89
C GLY A 397 -1.25 17.96 -3.83
N THR A 398 -0.55 17.79 -4.95
CA THR A 398 0.74 17.09 -5.03
C THR A 398 1.84 17.86 -4.28
N VAL A 399 1.95 19.18 -4.52
CA VAL A 399 2.98 20.00 -3.85
C VAL A 399 2.71 20.09 -2.36
N PHE A 400 1.47 20.34 -1.94
CA PHE A 400 1.09 20.35 -0.53
C PHE A 400 1.42 19.01 0.16
N GLY A 401 1.00 17.91 -0.45
CA GLY A 401 1.26 16.56 0.08
C GLY A 401 2.75 16.27 0.16
N ALA A 402 3.53 16.58 -0.88
CA ALA A 402 4.97 16.28 -0.92
C ALA A 402 5.77 17.14 0.07
N VAL A 403 5.45 18.42 0.22
CA VAL A 403 6.07 19.29 1.24
C VAL A 403 5.75 18.76 2.63
N SER A 404 4.48 18.47 2.92
CA SER A 404 4.03 17.89 4.19
C SER A 404 4.72 16.54 4.47
N PHE A 405 4.87 15.69 3.46
CA PHE A 405 5.57 14.40 3.53
C PHE A 405 7.04 14.55 3.91
N ILE A 406 7.74 15.50 3.27
CA ILE A 406 9.14 15.81 3.57
C ILE A 406 9.28 16.29 5.01
N PHE A 407 8.43 17.21 5.48
CA PHE A 407 8.46 17.69 6.86
C PHE A 407 8.21 16.56 7.86
N ALA A 408 7.23 15.70 7.63
CA ALA A 408 6.95 14.55 8.48
C ALA A 408 8.16 13.59 8.59
N LEU A 409 8.89 13.38 7.50
CA LEU A 409 10.12 12.58 7.47
C LEU A 409 11.29 13.27 8.17
N LEU A 410 11.44 14.60 8.06
CA LEU A 410 12.50 15.35 8.73
C LEU A 410 12.35 15.30 10.26
N ILE A 411 11.12 15.27 10.76
CA ILE A 411 10.82 15.15 12.21
C ILE A 411 10.87 13.68 12.65
N GLY A 412 10.51 12.73 11.77
CA GLY A 412 10.51 11.30 12.07
C GLY A 412 11.92 10.72 12.29
N PRO A 413 12.05 9.56 12.93
CA PRO A 413 13.34 8.92 13.15
C PRO A 413 13.95 8.34 11.87
N GLU A 414 15.29 8.33 11.76
CA GLU A 414 15.98 7.46 10.80
C GLU A 414 16.08 6.04 11.37
N THR A 415 15.72 5.06 10.57
CA THR A 415 15.66 3.66 11.03
C THR A 415 16.63 2.74 10.30
N LYS A 416 17.50 3.28 9.44
CA LYS A 416 18.50 2.48 8.73
C LYS A 416 19.30 1.60 9.67
N GLY A 417 19.37 0.32 9.36
CA GLY A 417 20.16 -0.66 10.13
C GLY A 417 19.51 -1.11 11.43
N THR A 418 18.26 -0.71 11.72
CA THR A 418 17.54 -1.20 12.89
C THR A 418 17.38 -2.72 12.82
N VAL A 419 17.93 -3.40 13.81
CA VAL A 419 17.68 -4.83 14.04
C VAL A 419 16.38 -4.95 14.82
N LEU A 420 15.49 -5.81 14.34
CA LEU A 420 14.23 -6.06 15.04
C LEU A 420 14.52 -6.98 16.23
N ASP A 421 14.62 -6.40 17.42
CA ASP A 421 14.92 -7.11 18.65
C ASP A 421 13.62 -7.53 19.35
N PRO A 422 13.41 -8.82 19.63
CA PRO A 422 12.26 -9.32 20.38
C PRO A 422 12.23 -8.82 21.83
N LYS A 423 13.35 -8.30 22.35
CA LYS A 423 13.47 -7.78 23.71
C LYS A 423 13.00 -6.33 23.87
N VAL A 424 12.81 -5.60 22.77
CA VAL A 424 12.28 -4.24 22.83
C VAL A 424 10.79 -4.29 23.17
N VAL A 425 10.47 -3.81 24.38
CA VAL A 425 9.11 -3.78 24.94
C VAL A 425 8.58 -2.36 24.97
N LEU A 426 7.26 -2.23 25.01
CA LEU A 426 6.60 -0.97 25.32
C LEU A 426 6.91 -0.55 26.76
N ALA A 427 7.41 0.66 26.93
CA ALA A 427 7.64 1.26 28.24
C ALA A 427 6.32 1.68 28.91
#